data_a86a6f582c118c126467022e69086247
#
_entry.id   a86a6f582c118c126467022e69086247
#
_cell.length_a   1.000
_cell.length_b   1.000
_cell.length_c   1.000
_cell.angle_alpha   90.00
_cell.angle_beta   90.00
_cell.angle_gamma   90.00
#
_symmetry.space_group_name_H-M   'P 1'
#
loop_
_entity.id
_entity.type
_entity.pdbx_description
1 polymer ?
#
loop_
_entity_poly.entity_id
_entity_poly.type
_entity_poly.pdbx_seq_one_letter_code
_entity_poly.pdbx_strand_id
1 'polypeptide(L)'
;MQNFEFEHNGQKLWYSRSLACNVIIMRKNENNDLEVLACKRGQGCEFNKGKWNVPGGFIDFNEDAITCALRELKEETGLTIPKDRVKFFSLNTTPTGKRQTMVVTHYALFDVNETLDWEFSYEFSEPDETEETKWIPINELNQYIWCNGQLSNIHAVRFYIEADLAGTPF
;
A
#
# COMPACT_ATOMS: atom_id res chain seq x y z
N MET A 1 10.27 -4.19 24.86
CA MET A 1 11.68 -4.08 24.42
C MET A 1 11.98 -2.60 24.37
N GLN A 2 13.09 -2.15 24.95
CA GLN A 2 13.52 -0.76 24.84
C GLN A 2 14.30 -0.56 23.54
N ASN A 3 14.29 0.65 22.98
CA ASN A 3 15.20 1.01 21.91
C ASN A 3 16.64 0.79 22.34
N PHE A 4 17.52 0.41 21.45
CA PHE A 4 18.91 0.23 21.76
C PHE A 4 19.82 1.09 20.87
N GLU A 5 20.91 1.52 21.45
CA GLU A 5 21.98 2.28 20.80
C GLU A 5 23.03 1.32 20.26
N PHE A 6 23.55 1.60 19.08
CA PHE A 6 24.72 0.92 18.54
C PHE A 6 25.62 1.92 17.81
N GLU A 7 26.87 1.57 17.63
CA GLU A 7 27.85 2.40 16.92
C GLU A 7 28.11 1.81 15.52
N HIS A 8 28.06 2.67 14.52
CA HIS A 8 28.41 2.34 13.15
C HIS A 8 29.23 3.47 12.53
N ASN A 9 30.43 3.18 12.02
CA ASN A 9 31.37 4.15 11.44
C ASN A 9 31.66 5.35 12.34
N GLY A 10 31.82 5.13 13.64
CA GLY A 10 32.09 6.17 14.63
C GLY A 10 30.90 7.07 14.97
N GLN A 11 29.69 6.73 14.52
CA GLN A 11 28.47 7.44 14.84
C GLN A 11 27.56 6.59 15.72
N LYS A 12 26.99 7.22 16.74
CA LYS A 12 25.95 6.61 17.58
C LYS A 12 24.62 6.63 16.85
N LEU A 13 24.02 5.46 16.68
CA LEU A 13 22.74 5.25 16.05
C LEU A 13 21.77 4.58 17.02
N TRP A 14 20.49 4.88 16.86
CA TRP A 14 19.42 4.27 17.64
C TRP A 14 18.61 3.33 16.77
N TYR A 15 18.41 2.12 17.24
CA TYR A 15 17.50 1.19 16.61
C TYR A 15 16.13 1.25 17.28
N SER A 16 15.13 1.43 16.48
CA SER A 16 13.73 1.46 16.92
C SER A 16 12.91 0.46 16.10
N ARG A 17 11.63 0.75 15.95
CA ARG A 17 10.72 -0.07 15.11
C ARG A 17 10.93 0.21 13.64
N SER A 18 10.72 -0.81 12.80
CA SER A 18 10.71 -0.61 11.35
C SER A 18 9.53 0.24 10.90
N LEU A 19 9.70 0.99 9.84
CA LEU A 19 8.68 1.81 9.21
C LEU A 19 8.39 1.30 7.81
N ALA A 20 7.12 1.13 7.49
CA ALA A 20 6.65 0.73 6.18
C ALA A 20 5.56 1.68 5.68
N CYS A 21 5.33 1.69 4.40
CA CYS A 21 4.23 2.40 3.78
C CYS A 21 3.37 1.44 2.95
N ASN A 22 2.15 1.86 2.68
CA ASN A 22 1.32 1.30 1.63
C ASN A 22 0.45 2.39 0.99
N VAL A 23 -0.09 2.08 -0.19
CA VAL A 23 -1.02 2.96 -0.88
C VAL A 23 -2.24 2.18 -1.36
N ILE A 24 -3.43 2.65 -0.98
CA ILE A 24 -4.72 2.11 -1.41
C ILE A 24 -5.20 2.93 -2.60
N ILE A 25 -5.01 2.41 -3.80
CA ILE A 25 -5.50 3.04 -5.02
C ILE A 25 -6.90 2.50 -5.30
N MET A 26 -7.86 3.40 -5.36
CA MET A 26 -9.21 3.09 -5.82
C MET A 26 -9.49 3.79 -7.13
N ARG A 27 -10.30 3.17 -7.98
CA ARG A 27 -10.83 3.82 -9.17
C ARG A 27 -12.30 3.51 -9.34
N LYS A 28 -13.00 4.41 -10.04
CA LYS A 28 -14.33 4.15 -10.57
C LYS A 28 -14.17 3.55 -11.95
N ASN A 29 -14.78 2.37 -12.16
CA ASN A 29 -14.80 1.73 -13.47
C ASN A 29 -15.83 2.39 -14.41
N GLU A 30 -15.98 1.88 -15.61
CA GLU A 30 -16.92 2.38 -16.62
C GLU A 30 -18.38 2.40 -16.16
N ASN A 31 -18.76 1.54 -15.20
CA ASN A 31 -20.08 1.48 -14.59
C ASN A 31 -20.22 2.37 -13.34
N ASN A 32 -19.19 3.18 -13.03
CA ASN A 32 -19.08 3.99 -11.81
C ASN A 32 -19.00 3.17 -10.52
N ASP A 33 -18.67 1.87 -10.60
CA ASP A 33 -18.41 1.03 -9.44
C ASP A 33 -16.98 1.20 -8.96
N LEU A 34 -16.76 1.16 -7.64
CA LEU A 34 -15.42 1.24 -7.06
C LEU A 34 -14.68 -0.10 -7.17
N GLU A 35 -13.43 -0.01 -7.59
CA GLU A 35 -12.44 -1.09 -7.60
C GLU A 35 -11.20 -0.66 -6.82
N VAL A 36 -10.50 -1.61 -6.21
CA VAL A 36 -9.21 -1.40 -5.54
C VAL A 36 -8.10 -2.13 -6.28
N LEU A 37 -6.96 -1.48 -6.40
CA LEU A 37 -5.73 -2.10 -6.88
C LEU A 37 -5.17 -3.04 -5.83
N ALA A 38 -4.90 -4.28 -6.22
CA ALA A 38 -4.36 -5.30 -5.35
C ALA A 38 -3.28 -6.14 -6.03
N CYS A 39 -2.29 -6.54 -5.25
CA CYS A 39 -1.18 -7.40 -5.66
C CYS A 39 -1.24 -8.73 -4.91
N LYS A 40 -1.09 -9.83 -5.61
CA LYS A 40 -0.96 -11.16 -5.02
C LYS A 40 0.50 -11.45 -4.76
N ARG A 41 0.84 -11.71 -3.51
CA ARG A 41 2.21 -11.97 -3.09
C ARG A 41 2.73 -13.27 -3.67
N GLY A 42 3.85 -13.18 -4.35
CA GLY A 42 4.51 -14.28 -5.03
C GLY A 42 5.30 -15.21 -4.11
N GLN A 43 5.94 -16.20 -4.71
CA GLN A 43 6.71 -17.22 -3.99
C GLN A 43 8.04 -16.69 -3.45
N GLY A 44 8.60 -15.59 -4.00
CA GLY A 44 9.78 -14.89 -3.48
C GLY A 44 9.57 -14.23 -2.12
N CYS A 45 8.34 -13.88 -1.77
CA CYS A 45 8.04 -13.23 -0.49
C CYS A 45 8.38 -14.11 0.70
N GLU A 46 8.90 -13.51 1.78
CA GLU A 46 9.20 -14.24 3.03
C GLU A 46 7.92 -14.70 3.75
N PHE A 47 6.86 -13.87 3.74
CA PHE A 47 5.60 -14.11 4.46
C PHE A 47 4.38 -13.88 3.58
N ASN A 48 3.26 -14.52 3.96
CA ASN A 48 1.95 -14.33 3.35
C ASN A 48 1.88 -14.64 1.83
N LYS A 49 2.69 -15.58 1.34
CA LYS A 49 2.67 -16.03 -0.06
C LYS A 49 1.28 -16.41 -0.51
N GLY A 50 0.92 -16.00 -1.72
CA GLY A 50 -0.39 -16.26 -2.31
C GLY A 50 -1.56 -15.45 -1.74
N LYS A 51 -1.31 -14.58 -0.75
CA LYS A 51 -2.34 -13.67 -0.24
C LYS A 51 -2.30 -12.34 -0.98
N TRP A 52 -3.44 -11.68 -0.98
CA TRP A 52 -3.60 -10.36 -1.58
C TRP A 52 -3.19 -9.24 -0.62
N ASN A 53 -2.61 -8.21 -1.17
CA ASN A 53 -2.13 -7.02 -0.49
C ASN A 53 -2.42 -5.79 -1.35
N VAL A 54 -2.37 -4.60 -0.77
CA VAL A 54 -2.23 -3.36 -1.54
C VAL A 54 -0.74 -3.07 -1.73
N PRO A 55 -0.32 -2.32 -2.76
CA PRO A 55 1.09 -1.98 -2.96
C PRO A 55 1.72 -1.34 -1.74
N GLY A 56 2.94 -1.79 -1.38
CA GLY A 56 3.67 -1.24 -0.25
C GLY A 56 4.78 -2.12 0.30
N GLY A 57 5.76 -1.46 0.92
CA GLY A 57 6.93 -2.08 1.50
C GLY A 57 7.61 -1.23 2.56
N PHE A 58 8.88 -1.50 2.84
CA PHE A 58 9.65 -0.76 3.82
C PHE A 58 10.17 0.56 3.25
N ILE A 59 10.18 1.59 4.11
CA ILE A 59 10.74 2.90 3.76
C ILE A 59 12.27 2.80 3.79
N ASP A 60 12.91 3.18 2.70
CA ASP A 60 14.35 3.19 2.55
C ASP A 60 15.00 4.36 3.28
N PHE A 61 16.34 4.26 3.47
CA PHE A 61 17.11 5.34 4.07
C PHE A 61 17.08 6.58 3.17
N ASN A 62 16.77 7.74 3.75
CA ASN A 62 16.54 9.02 3.06
C ASN A 62 15.30 9.10 2.16
N GLU A 63 14.33 8.21 2.35
CA GLU A 63 13.05 8.23 1.66
C GLU A 63 11.92 8.69 2.59
N ASP A 64 10.99 9.52 2.08
CA ASP A 64 9.75 9.82 2.80
C ASP A 64 8.65 8.79 2.47
N ALA A 65 7.62 8.71 3.32
CA ALA A 65 6.58 7.68 3.20
C ALA A 65 5.78 7.76 1.89
N ILE A 66 5.58 8.94 1.33
CA ILE A 66 4.83 9.08 0.06
C ILE A 66 5.71 8.70 -1.14
N THR A 67 7.02 8.98 -1.08
CA THR A 67 7.98 8.56 -2.09
C THR A 67 8.11 7.03 -2.10
N CYS A 68 8.23 6.42 -0.92
CA CYS A 68 8.18 4.97 -0.77
C CYS A 68 6.90 4.38 -1.38
N ALA A 69 5.73 4.91 -1.03
CA ALA A 69 4.46 4.42 -1.53
C ALA A 69 4.36 4.44 -3.06
N LEU A 70 4.92 5.47 -3.71
CA LEU A 70 4.96 5.59 -5.17
C LEU A 70 6.01 4.68 -5.82
N ARG A 71 7.15 4.46 -5.16
CA ARG A 71 8.18 3.51 -5.61
C ARG A 71 7.62 2.09 -5.58
N GLU A 72 7.06 1.66 -4.45
CA GLU A 72 6.46 0.34 -4.29
C GLU A 72 5.30 0.10 -5.26
N LEU A 73 4.44 1.12 -5.47
CA LEU A 73 3.38 1.05 -6.49
C LEU A 73 3.96 0.74 -7.86
N LYS A 74 5.02 1.45 -8.26
CA LYS A 74 5.67 1.26 -9.55
C LYS A 74 6.37 -0.11 -9.64
N GLU A 75 7.08 -0.53 -8.60
CA GLU A 75 7.79 -1.81 -8.56
C GLU A 75 6.83 -2.99 -8.64
N GLU A 76 5.77 -2.99 -7.83
CA GLU A 76 4.83 -4.10 -7.76
C GLU A 76 3.80 -4.14 -8.91
N THR A 77 3.52 -3.00 -9.57
CA THR A 77 2.43 -2.92 -10.56
C THR A 77 2.81 -2.30 -11.90
N GLY A 78 3.92 -1.57 -11.98
CA GLY A 78 4.30 -0.73 -13.13
C GLY A 78 3.58 0.62 -13.18
N LEU A 79 2.53 0.83 -12.39
CA LEU A 79 1.74 2.05 -12.45
C LEU A 79 2.50 3.25 -11.86
N THR A 80 2.32 4.39 -12.52
CA THR A 80 2.83 5.68 -12.05
C THR A 80 1.67 6.67 -11.95
N ILE A 81 1.52 7.28 -10.77
CA ILE A 81 0.46 8.27 -10.52
C ILE A 81 1.07 9.60 -10.03
N PRO A 82 0.37 10.73 -10.24
CA PRO A 82 0.83 12.02 -9.74
C PRO A 82 0.91 12.06 -8.20
N LYS A 83 2.03 12.54 -7.65
CA LYS A 83 2.28 12.60 -6.20
C LYS A 83 1.24 13.44 -5.45
N ASP A 84 0.75 14.51 -6.06
CA ASP A 84 -0.26 15.42 -5.50
C ASP A 84 -1.66 14.81 -5.39
N ARG A 85 -1.90 13.68 -6.06
CA ARG A 85 -3.15 12.90 -5.94
C ARG A 85 -3.15 11.96 -4.75
N VAL A 86 -1.98 11.68 -4.19
CA VAL A 86 -1.82 10.74 -3.06
C VAL A 86 -2.00 11.48 -1.74
N LYS A 87 -2.94 11.04 -0.95
CA LYS A 87 -3.30 11.64 0.34
C LYS A 87 -2.90 10.70 1.48
N PHE A 88 -2.45 11.28 2.61
CA PHE A 88 -2.27 10.55 3.86
C PHE A 88 -3.63 10.08 4.38
N PHE A 89 -3.71 8.85 4.84
CA PHE A 89 -4.88 8.28 5.48
C PHE A 89 -4.66 8.02 6.96
N SER A 90 -3.68 7.19 7.31
CA SER A 90 -3.45 6.78 8.70
C SER A 90 -2.03 6.36 8.98
N LEU A 91 -1.67 6.37 10.27
CA LEU A 91 -0.45 5.77 10.80
C LEU A 91 -0.83 4.71 11.83
N ASN A 92 -0.58 3.44 11.52
CA ASN A 92 -0.76 2.36 12.46
C ASN A 92 0.52 2.13 13.26
N THR A 93 0.45 2.35 14.56
CA THR A 93 1.56 2.18 15.51
C THR A 93 1.38 0.99 16.44
N THR A 94 0.30 0.22 16.28
CA THR A 94 0.01 -0.93 17.12
C THR A 94 1.10 -2.00 16.99
N PRO A 95 1.76 -2.41 18.08
CA PRO A 95 2.79 -3.44 18.02
C PRO A 95 2.15 -4.78 17.62
N THR A 96 2.57 -5.31 16.48
CA THR A 96 2.12 -6.61 15.98
C THR A 96 3.31 -7.48 15.60
N GLY A 97 3.24 -8.75 15.98
CA GLY A 97 4.27 -9.73 15.61
C GLY A 97 5.68 -9.39 16.11
N LYS A 98 6.67 -10.06 15.53
CA LYS A 98 8.08 -9.93 15.95
C LYS A 98 8.74 -8.64 15.44
N ARG A 99 8.34 -8.14 14.26
CA ARG A 99 8.95 -6.94 13.62
C ARG A 99 8.44 -5.64 14.20
N GLN A 100 7.22 -5.63 14.76
CA GLN A 100 6.60 -4.43 15.32
C GLN A 100 6.63 -3.23 14.36
N THR A 101 6.37 -3.47 13.07
CA THR A 101 6.41 -2.46 12.03
C THR A 101 5.32 -1.41 12.24
N MET A 102 5.67 -0.14 12.13
CA MET A 102 4.70 0.94 11.99
C MET A 102 4.38 1.11 10.50
N VAL A 103 3.10 1.34 10.17
CA VAL A 103 2.68 1.42 8.77
C VAL A 103 1.98 2.74 8.50
N VAL A 104 2.52 3.50 7.55
CA VAL A 104 1.88 4.69 6.99
C VAL A 104 1.01 4.28 5.82
N THR A 105 -0.29 4.56 5.90
CA THR A 105 -1.24 4.27 4.82
C THR A 105 -1.58 5.55 4.08
N HIS A 106 -1.45 5.50 2.77
CA HIS A 106 -1.89 6.53 1.83
C HIS A 106 -3.07 6.01 0.99
N TYR A 107 -3.77 6.91 0.33
CA TYR A 107 -4.78 6.55 -0.65
C TYR A 107 -4.84 7.55 -1.81
N ALA A 108 -5.40 7.10 -2.94
CA ALA A 108 -5.78 7.95 -4.05
C ALA A 108 -7.03 7.39 -4.72
N LEU A 109 -7.86 8.30 -5.29
CA LEU A 109 -9.05 7.96 -6.07
C LEU A 109 -8.90 8.51 -7.47
N PHE A 110 -9.23 7.66 -8.45
CA PHE A 110 -9.23 7.99 -9.88
C PHE A 110 -10.55 7.58 -10.54
N ASP A 111 -10.78 8.12 -11.74
CA ASP A 111 -11.76 7.60 -12.68
C ASP A 111 -11.02 6.81 -13.77
N VAL A 112 -11.57 5.71 -14.24
CA VAL A 112 -10.93 4.90 -15.30
C VAL A 112 -10.71 5.68 -16.60
N ASN A 113 -11.51 6.73 -16.82
CA ASN A 113 -11.40 7.61 -17.98
C ASN A 113 -10.33 8.71 -17.82
N GLU A 114 -9.68 8.81 -16.66
CA GLU A 114 -8.54 9.73 -16.50
C GLU A 114 -7.37 9.27 -17.38
N THR A 115 -6.63 10.25 -17.93
CA THR A 115 -5.51 10.00 -18.86
C THR A 115 -4.29 9.49 -18.08
N LEU A 116 -4.37 8.27 -17.57
CA LEU A 116 -3.28 7.53 -16.94
C LEU A 116 -3.09 6.21 -17.68
N ASP A 117 -1.87 5.74 -17.68
CA ASP A 117 -1.58 4.40 -18.15
C ASP A 117 -1.99 3.40 -17.05
N TRP A 118 -3.00 2.60 -17.33
CA TRP A 118 -3.54 1.58 -16.41
C TRP A 118 -3.03 0.17 -16.73
N GLU A 119 -2.05 0.04 -17.65
CA GLU A 119 -1.45 -1.26 -17.97
C GLU A 119 -0.44 -1.67 -16.90
N PHE A 120 -0.52 -2.93 -16.47
CA PHE A 120 0.41 -3.47 -15.49
C PHE A 120 1.71 -3.88 -16.16
N SER A 121 2.82 -3.59 -15.46
CA SER A 121 4.15 -4.01 -15.88
C SER A 121 4.93 -4.50 -14.65
N TYR A 122 5.68 -5.57 -14.82
CA TYR A 122 6.53 -6.16 -13.77
C TYR A 122 8.02 -5.96 -14.05
N GLU A 123 8.37 -5.04 -14.95
CA GLU A 123 9.76 -4.76 -15.33
C GLU A 123 10.63 -4.33 -14.14
N PHE A 124 10.00 -3.69 -13.15
CA PHE A 124 10.68 -3.16 -11.97
C PHE A 124 10.49 -4.03 -10.72
N SER A 125 9.71 -5.10 -10.81
CA SER A 125 9.42 -6.00 -9.69
C SER A 125 10.63 -6.91 -9.39
N GLU A 126 10.86 -7.17 -8.11
CA GLU A 126 11.80 -8.23 -7.74
C GLU A 126 11.27 -9.59 -8.21
N PRO A 127 12.17 -10.52 -8.60
CA PRO A 127 11.76 -11.84 -9.08
C PRO A 127 10.86 -12.55 -8.08
N ASP A 128 9.71 -13.02 -8.55
CA ASP A 128 8.72 -13.78 -7.79
C ASP A 128 8.10 -13.06 -6.59
N GLU A 129 8.24 -11.73 -6.47
CA GLU A 129 7.64 -10.97 -5.37
C GLU A 129 6.14 -10.70 -5.60
N THR A 130 5.75 -10.34 -6.82
CA THR A 130 4.36 -10.17 -7.23
C THR A 130 3.96 -11.25 -8.22
N GLU A 131 2.99 -12.08 -7.87
CA GLU A 131 2.45 -13.16 -8.72
C GLU A 131 1.37 -12.64 -9.69
N GLU A 132 0.53 -11.73 -9.23
CA GLU A 132 -0.61 -11.20 -10.00
C GLU A 132 -0.97 -9.80 -9.48
N THR A 133 -1.33 -8.90 -10.39
CA THR A 133 -1.91 -7.58 -10.07
C THR A 133 -3.28 -7.47 -10.70
N LYS A 134 -4.23 -6.92 -9.95
CA LYS A 134 -5.63 -6.90 -10.37
C LYS A 134 -6.37 -5.70 -9.79
N TRP A 135 -7.32 -5.18 -10.56
CA TRP A 135 -8.40 -4.35 -10.04
C TRP A 135 -9.51 -5.27 -9.51
N ILE A 136 -9.80 -5.16 -8.21
CA ILE A 136 -10.82 -5.98 -7.54
C ILE A 136 -12.01 -5.11 -7.19
N PRO A 137 -13.22 -5.44 -7.72
CA PRO A 137 -14.44 -4.75 -7.32
C PRO A 137 -14.67 -4.82 -5.81
N ILE A 138 -15.08 -3.71 -5.22
CA ILE A 138 -15.25 -3.61 -3.75
C ILE A 138 -16.25 -4.62 -3.20
N ASN A 139 -17.27 -5.00 -3.97
CA ASN A 139 -18.25 -6.02 -3.58
C ASN A 139 -17.70 -7.46 -3.65
N GLU A 140 -16.53 -7.68 -4.24
CA GLU A 140 -15.90 -8.99 -4.37
C GLU A 140 -14.75 -9.24 -3.40
N LEU A 141 -14.36 -8.25 -2.59
CA LEU A 141 -13.19 -8.33 -1.69
C LEU A 141 -13.19 -9.58 -0.80
N ASN A 142 -14.36 -10.04 -0.36
CA ASN A 142 -14.50 -11.21 0.51
C ASN A 142 -14.23 -12.56 -0.20
N GLN A 143 -14.09 -12.56 -1.53
CA GLN A 143 -13.72 -13.75 -2.29
C GLN A 143 -12.20 -14.01 -2.26
N TYR A 144 -11.41 -13.07 -1.74
CA TYR A 144 -9.95 -13.10 -1.74
C TYR A 144 -9.39 -13.26 -0.33
N ILE A 145 -8.25 -13.94 -0.21
CA ILE A 145 -7.54 -14.08 1.06
C ILE A 145 -6.52 -12.95 1.19
N TRP A 146 -6.78 -12.02 2.07
CA TRP A 146 -5.95 -10.84 2.28
C TRP A 146 -4.88 -11.04 3.34
N CYS A 147 -3.78 -10.30 3.22
CA CYS A 147 -2.82 -10.11 4.31
C CYS A 147 -3.52 -9.44 5.50
N ASN A 148 -3.02 -9.74 6.71
CA ASN A 148 -3.65 -9.25 7.94
C ASN A 148 -3.84 -7.73 7.96
N GLY A 149 -5.06 -7.29 8.25
CA GLY A 149 -5.42 -5.87 8.35
C GLY A 149 -5.71 -5.16 7.03
N GLN A 150 -5.35 -5.72 5.88
CA GLN A 150 -5.52 -5.04 4.59
C GLN A 150 -7.00 -4.83 4.24
N LEU A 151 -7.81 -5.86 4.39
CA LEU A 151 -9.24 -5.75 4.10
C LEU A 151 -9.93 -4.66 4.93
N SER A 152 -9.58 -4.55 6.22
CA SER A 152 -10.11 -3.51 7.11
C SER A 152 -9.69 -2.11 6.66
N ASN A 153 -8.43 -1.94 6.24
CA ASN A 153 -7.93 -0.67 5.75
C ASN A 153 -8.62 -0.26 4.43
N ILE A 154 -8.82 -1.20 3.52
CA ILE A 154 -9.54 -0.95 2.27
C ILE A 154 -10.97 -0.47 2.56
N HIS A 155 -11.70 -1.15 3.46
CA HIS A 155 -13.05 -0.72 3.84
C HIS A 155 -13.08 0.65 4.53
N ALA A 156 -12.09 0.96 5.36
CA ALA A 156 -11.99 2.26 6.01
C ALA A 156 -11.74 3.40 5.00
N VAL A 157 -10.82 3.20 4.04
CA VAL A 157 -10.56 4.16 2.96
C VAL A 157 -11.79 4.32 2.05
N ARG A 158 -12.44 3.22 1.68
CA ARG A 158 -13.69 3.24 0.92
C ARG A 158 -14.75 4.12 1.62
N PHE A 159 -15.02 3.85 2.89
CA PHE A 159 -16.01 4.60 3.67
C PHE A 159 -15.67 6.10 3.69
N TYR A 160 -14.38 6.43 3.88
CA TYR A 160 -13.91 7.81 3.86
C TYR A 160 -14.16 8.48 2.50
N ILE A 161 -13.83 7.81 1.40
CA ILE A 161 -14.05 8.31 0.03
C ILE A 161 -15.55 8.52 -0.24
N GLU A 162 -16.39 7.56 0.10
CA GLU A 162 -17.84 7.64 -0.11
C GLU A 162 -18.47 8.81 0.68
N ALA A 163 -18.01 9.04 1.92
CA ALA A 163 -18.47 10.16 2.73
C ALA A 163 -17.99 11.52 2.20
N ASP A 164 -16.72 11.62 1.74
CA ASP A 164 -16.19 12.83 1.11
C ASP A 164 -16.97 13.18 -0.16
N LEU A 165 -17.23 12.20 -1.02
CA LEU A 165 -18.04 12.37 -2.22
C LEU A 165 -19.50 12.77 -1.93
N ALA A 166 -20.07 12.32 -0.80
CA ALA A 166 -21.40 12.70 -0.35
C ALA A 166 -21.46 14.09 0.32
N GLY A 167 -20.31 14.77 0.49
CA GLY A 167 -20.22 16.06 1.16
C GLY A 167 -20.50 15.98 2.67
N THR A 168 -20.32 14.81 3.28
CA THR A 168 -20.51 14.62 4.73
C THR A 168 -19.24 15.08 5.44
N PRO A 169 -19.28 16.13 6.28
CA PRO A 169 -18.10 16.56 7.02
C PRO A 169 -17.71 15.50 8.06
N PHE A 170 -16.40 15.26 8.22
CA PHE A 170 -15.80 14.44 9.28
C PHE A 170 -15.44 15.27 10.50
#